data_9f8459a9948c28385cf41e01d86842ab
#
_entry.id   9f8459a9948c28385cf41e01d86842ab
#
_cell.length_a   1.000
_cell.length_b   1.000
_cell.length_c   1.000
_cell.angle_alpha   90.00
_cell.angle_beta   90.00
_cell.angle_gamma   90.00
#
_symmetry.space_group_name_H-M   'P 1'
#
loop_
_entity.id
_entity.type
_entity.pdbx_description
1 polymer ?
#
loop_
_entity_poly.entity_id
_entity_poly.type
_entity_poly.pdbx_seq_one_letter_code
_entity_poly.pdbx_strand_id
1 'polypeptide(L)'
;MISSKKAIGGSIAAILVLLVSQVVARLLASVLVIIKIPTGICNIVAGVLYFVFTYFLLKVLMSKILKLNMVDYGFAKIGLKFKWCLIAIVLPLIVTGVYFLFFQGKFVPSDMNGNQIFTTLSAGIVFMGIAAGFVEEMVFRGVILNLLKERWNIWIAVIVPSVLFGLVHVIGMDFSLGSCLLVILAGTMVGIMFSLIEIESGSVWNNGLVHAIWNIVIIGGGLSIGEEADSYSVMSYVLDSKAFAITGGEFGIESSVIALIAYIVVAVFAFAMIMKKQKD
;
A
#
# COMPACT_ATOMS: atom_id res chain seq x y z
N MET A 1 13.86 -19.89 -17.70
CA MET A 1 12.39 -19.87 -17.46
C MET A 1 12.05 -20.76 -16.28
N ILE A 2 11.36 -20.25 -15.27
CA ILE A 2 10.90 -21.03 -14.10
C ILE A 2 9.67 -21.87 -14.47
N SER A 3 9.38 -22.94 -13.69
CA SER A 3 8.18 -23.74 -13.89
C SER A 3 6.92 -23.04 -13.36
N SER A 4 5.73 -23.39 -13.90
CA SER A 4 4.44 -22.86 -13.40
C SER A 4 4.24 -23.18 -11.91
N LYS A 5 4.62 -24.38 -11.46
CA LYS A 5 4.58 -24.77 -10.05
C LYS A 5 5.41 -23.82 -9.17
N LYS A 6 6.60 -23.44 -9.64
CA LYS A 6 7.50 -22.53 -8.92
C LYS A 6 6.91 -21.10 -8.88
N ALA A 7 6.36 -20.61 -10.00
CA ALA A 7 5.77 -19.30 -10.07
C ALA A 7 4.53 -19.18 -9.15
N ILE A 8 3.57 -20.09 -9.29
CA ILE A 8 2.33 -20.09 -8.50
C ILE A 8 2.62 -20.38 -7.01
N GLY A 9 3.37 -21.45 -6.73
CA GLY A 9 3.71 -21.81 -5.35
C GLY A 9 4.54 -20.73 -4.64
N GLY A 10 5.47 -20.10 -5.36
CA GLY A 10 6.25 -18.97 -4.85
C GLY A 10 5.40 -17.73 -4.56
N SER A 11 4.41 -17.44 -5.41
CA SER A 11 3.45 -16.34 -5.20
C SER A 11 2.57 -16.59 -3.97
N ILE A 12 2.03 -17.79 -3.83
CA ILE A 12 1.23 -18.17 -2.64
C ILE A 12 2.10 -18.10 -1.37
N ALA A 13 3.32 -18.64 -1.42
CA ALA A 13 4.23 -18.59 -0.28
C ALA A 13 4.61 -17.16 0.10
N ALA A 14 4.77 -16.23 -0.86
CA ALA A 14 5.04 -14.84 -0.57
C ALA A 14 3.86 -14.14 0.13
N ILE A 15 2.61 -14.42 -0.27
CA ILE A 15 1.42 -13.94 0.44
C ILE A 15 1.37 -14.52 1.86
N LEU A 16 1.65 -15.80 2.05
CA LEU A 16 1.71 -16.41 3.38
C LEU A 16 2.79 -15.76 4.25
N VAL A 17 3.96 -15.44 3.69
CA VAL A 17 5.02 -14.69 4.40
C VAL A 17 4.49 -13.35 4.89
N LEU A 18 3.78 -12.59 4.06
CA LEU A 18 3.18 -11.31 4.44
C LEU A 18 2.23 -11.50 5.64
N LEU A 19 1.26 -12.41 5.51
CA LEU A 19 0.26 -12.65 6.54
C LEU A 19 0.88 -13.14 7.86
N VAL A 20 1.78 -14.12 7.81
CA VAL A 20 2.47 -14.65 8.99
C VAL A 20 3.31 -13.57 9.67
N SER A 21 4.07 -12.79 8.89
CA SER A 21 4.89 -11.71 9.44
C SER A 21 4.04 -10.66 10.15
N GLN A 22 2.89 -10.28 9.57
CA GLN A 22 1.96 -9.32 10.17
C GLN A 22 1.41 -9.84 11.51
N VAL A 23 0.91 -11.09 11.52
CA VAL A 23 0.33 -11.71 12.72
C VAL A 23 1.39 -11.84 13.82
N VAL A 24 2.56 -12.38 13.49
CA VAL A 24 3.66 -12.58 14.46
C VAL A 24 4.14 -11.25 15.01
N ALA A 25 4.32 -10.22 14.17
CA ALA A 25 4.74 -8.90 14.61
C ALA A 25 3.74 -8.28 15.60
N ARG A 26 2.44 -8.36 15.31
CA ARG A 26 1.38 -7.87 16.21
C ARG A 26 1.31 -8.66 17.51
N LEU A 27 1.42 -9.99 17.47
CA LEU A 27 1.43 -10.84 18.66
C LEU A 27 2.63 -10.53 19.57
N LEU A 28 3.83 -10.37 19.01
CA LEU A 28 5.01 -10.02 19.80
C LEU A 28 4.89 -8.62 20.40
N ALA A 29 4.39 -7.65 19.63
CA ALA A 29 4.18 -6.30 20.14
C ALA A 29 3.08 -6.24 21.21
N SER A 30 2.04 -7.11 21.15
CA SER A 30 1.00 -7.17 22.18
C SER A 30 1.50 -7.61 23.56
N VAL A 31 2.60 -8.38 23.62
CA VAL A 31 3.26 -8.73 24.89
C VAL A 31 3.74 -7.48 25.62
N LEU A 32 4.18 -6.45 24.91
CA LEU A 32 4.62 -5.19 25.49
C LEU A 32 3.47 -4.44 26.19
N VAL A 33 2.24 -4.62 25.73
CA VAL A 33 1.05 -4.04 26.38
C VAL A 33 0.85 -4.66 27.77
N ILE A 34 1.12 -5.96 27.92
CA ILE A 34 0.98 -6.69 29.21
C ILE A 34 1.92 -6.08 30.27
N ILE A 35 3.11 -5.65 29.86
CA ILE A 35 4.07 -4.97 30.75
C ILE A 35 3.90 -3.45 30.78
N LYS A 36 2.71 -2.95 30.38
CA LYS A 36 2.28 -1.55 30.44
C LYS A 36 3.11 -0.57 29.59
N ILE A 37 3.74 -1.04 28.53
CA ILE A 37 4.35 -0.13 27.54
C ILE A 37 3.23 0.60 26.77
N PRO A 38 3.34 1.92 26.54
CA PRO A 38 2.34 2.68 25.79
C PRO A 38 2.04 2.06 24.42
N THR A 39 0.77 1.97 24.05
CA THR A 39 0.30 1.34 22.80
C THR A 39 0.96 1.96 21.56
N GLY A 40 1.22 3.26 21.55
CA GLY A 40 1.94 3.90 20.44
C GLY A 40 3.36 3.35 20.24
N ILE A 41 4.09 3.01 21.30
CA ILE A 41 5.39 2.34 21.19
C ILE A 41 5.20 0.91 20.66
N CYS A 42 4.17 0.20 21.13
CA CYS A 42 3.85 -1.14 20.62
C CYS A 42 3.56 -1.15 19.12
N ASN A 43 2.86 -0.12 18.60
CA ASN A 43 2.61 0.04 17.16
C ASN A 43 3.92 0.25 16.38
N ILE A 44 4.84 1.06 16.90
CA ILE A 44 6.16 1.26 16.28
C ILE A 44 6.93 -0.06 16.22
N VAL A 45 6.99 -0.79 17.35
CA VAL A 45 7.66 -2.10 17.41
C VAL A 45 7.01 -3.08 16.45
N ALA A 46 5.67 -3.14 16.41
CA ALA A 46 4.93 -4.00 15.48
C ALA A 46 5.29 -3.70 14.02
N GLY A 47 5.33 -2.41 13.63
CA GLY A 47 5.70 -2.01 12.27
C GLY A 47 7.13 -2.40 11.91
N VAL A 48 8.09 -2.15 12.79
CA VAL A 48 9.49 -2.55 12.59
C VAL A 48 9.62 -4.08 12.46
N LEU A 49 8.99 -4.84 13.36
CA LEU A 49 9.02 -6.30 13.30
C LEU A 49 8.34 -6.84 12.04
N TYR A 50 7.22 -6.25 11.61
CA TYR A 50 6.52 -6.63 10.39
C TYR A 50 7.42 -6.48 9.16
N PHE A 51 8.08 -5.32 9.02
CA PHE A 51 9.04 -5.08 7.94
C PHE A 51 10.22 -6.07 7.99
N VAL A 52 10.87 -6.20 9.15
CA VAL A 52 12.06 -7.04 9.32
C VAL A 52 11.74 -8.51 9.06
N PHE A 53 10.66 -9.03 9.64
CA PHE A 53 10.27 -10.43 9.43
C PHE A 53 9.92 -10.71 7.99
N THR A 54 9.14 -9.84 7.35
CA THR A 54 8.81 -10.03 5.93
C THR A 54 10.07 -10.03 5.06
N TYR A 55 10.94 -9.05 5.23
CA TYR A 55 12.19 -8.99 4.45
C TYR A 55 13.05 -10.26 4.65
N PHE A 56 13.23 -10.68 5.90
CA PHE A 56 14.02 -11.87 6.22
C PHE A 56 13.38 -13.16 5.68
N LEU A 57 12.08 -13.36 5.88
CA LEU A 57 11.38 -14.55 5.39
C LEU A 57 11.31 -14.59 3.86
N LEU A 58 11.12 -13.45 3.18
CA LEU A 58 11.24 -13.37 1.73
C LEU A 58 12.65 -13.72 1.26
N LYS A 59 13.68 -13.25 1.98
CA LYS A 59 15.08 -13.62 1.67
C LYS A 59 15.28 -15.12 1.77
N VAL A 60 14.75 -15.78 2.80
CA VAL A 60 14.82 -17.25 2.96
C VAL A 60 14.02 -17.94 1.85
N LEU A 61 12.78 -17.51 1.60
CA LEU A 61 11.94 -18.06 0.54
C LEU A 61 12.64 -18.01 -0.81
N MET A 62 13.14 -16.85 -1.19
CA MET A 62 13.76 -16.66 -2.50
C MET A 62 15.09 -17.41 -2.62
N SER A 63 16.01 -17.22 -1.66
CA SER A 63 17.35 -17.77 -1.79
C SER A 63 17.45 -19.28 -1.50
N LYS A 64 16.69 -19.79 -0.52
CA LYS A 64 16.80 -21.19 -0.08
C LYS A 64 15.75 -22.11 -0.74
N ILE A 65 14.50 -21.65 -0.86
CA ILE A 65 13.39 -22.46 -1.36
C ILE A 65 13.28 -22.32 -2.89
N LEU A 66 13.15 -21.08 -3.37
CA LEU A 66 13.00 -20.82 -4.80
C LEU A 66 14.35 -20.81 -5.55
N LYS A 67 15.47 -20.70 -4.86
CA LYS A 67 16.81 -20.59 -5.43
C LYS A 67 16.89 -19.48 -6.50
N LEU A 68 16.42 -18.28 -6.10
CA LEU A 68 16.38 -17.07 -6.91
C LEU A 68 17.19 -15.97 -6.22
N ASN A 69 17.76 -15.07 -7.00
CA ASN A 69 18.49 -13.93 -6.45
C ASN A 69 17.55 -12.75 -6.25
N MET A 70 17.42 -12.24 -5.03
CA MET A 70 16.54 -11.10 -4.70
C MET A 70 16.86 -9.83 -5.50
N VAL A 71 18.13 -9.62 -5.88
CA VAL A 71 18.55 -8.45 -6.65
C VAL A 71 17.83 -8.36 -7.99
N ASP A 72 17.64 -9.53 -8.65
CA ASP A 72 16.97 -9.63 -9.96
C ASP A 72 15.46 -9.40 -9.85
N TYR A 73 14.93 -9.34 -8.63
CA TYR A 73 13.53 -9.17 -8.28
C TYR A 73 13.23 -7.79 -7.65
N GLY A 74 14.05 -6.78 -7.93
CA GLY A 74 13.86 -5.42 -7.47
C GLY A 74 14.38 -5.11 -6.06
N PHE A 75 15.03 -6.06 -5.37
CA PHE A 75 15.62 -5.88 -4.04
C PHE A 75 17.09 -5.45 -4.08
N ALA A 76 17.53 -4.81 -5.15
CA ALA A 76 18.86 -4.21 -5.21
C ALA A 76 19.03 -3.14 -4.12
N LYS A 77 20.26 -2.56 -4.04
CA LYS A 77 20.52 -1.43 -3.11
C LYS A 77 19.45 -0.36 -3.24
N ILE A 78 19.07 0.23 -2.12
CA ILE A 78 18.13 1.35 -2.09
C ILE A 78 18.65 2.45 -3.03
N GLY A 79 17.91 2.68 -4.11
CA GLY A 79 18.22 3.67 -5.14
C GLY A 79 16.94 4.40 -5.50
N LEU A 80 16.62 5.45 -4.72
CA LEU A 80 15.42 6.24 -4.93
C LEU A 80 15.65 7.20 -6.12
N LYS A 81 14.76 7.16 -7.10
CA LYS A 81 14.78 8.08 -8.24
C LYS A 81 13.98 9.33 -7.90
N PHE A 82 14.54 10.50 -8.10
CA PHE A 82 13.93 11.79 -7.76
C PHE A 82 12.49 11.94 -8.22
N LYS A 83 12.17 11.50 -9.44
CA LYS A 83 10.80 11.58 -9.97
C LYS A 83 9.79 10.78 -9.13
N TRP A 84 10.17 9.61 -8.59
CA TRP A 84 9.29 8.80 -7.74
C TRP A 84 9.20 9.38 -6.33
N CYS A 85 10.26 10.00 -5.81
CA CYS A 85 10.20 10.77 -4.58
C CYS A 85 9.24 11.96 -4.71
N LEU A 86 9.28 12.65 -5.84
CA LEU A 86 8.37 13.77 -6.12
C LEU A 86 6.92 13.29 -6.21
N ILE A 87 6.66 12.22 -6.97
CA ILE A 87 5.32 11.63 -7.10
C ILE A 87 4.80 11.12 -5.75
N ALA A 88 5.65 10.51 -4.93
CA ALA A 88 5.26 10.07 -3.59
C ALA A 88 4.65 11.19 -2.74
N ILE A 89 5.19 12.41 -2.85
CA ILE A 89 4.69 13.58 -2.12
C ILE A 89 3.50 14.22 -2.83
N VAL A 90 3.62 14.44 -4.14
CA VAL A 90 2.67 15.24 -4.92
C VAL A 90 1.34 14.50 -5.11
N LEU A 91 1.36 13.18 -5.30
CA LEU A 91 0.16 12.39 -5.55
C LEU A 91 -0.89 12.52 -4.42
N PRO A 92 -0.59 12.19 -3.15
CA PRO A 92 -1.59 12.33 -2.09
C PRO A 92 -1.95 13.81 -1.81
N LEU A 93 -1.00 14.75 -1.97
CA LEU A 93 -1.30 16.18 -1.78
C LEU A 93 -2.24 16.73 -2.86
N ILE A 94 -2.12 16.29 -4.11
CA ILE A 94 -3.07 16.67 -5.17
C ILE A 94 -4.45 16.11 -4.85
N VAL A 95 -4.56 14.83 -4.49
CA VAL A 95 -5.86 14.23 -4.17
C VAL A 95 -6.51 14.95 -2.99
N THR A 96 -5.79 15.18 -1.89
CA THR A 96 -6.28 15.95 -0.74
C THR A 96 -6.66 17.38 -1.14
N GLY A 97 -5.82 18.04 -1.93
CA GLY A 97 -6.05 19.40 -2.42
C GLY A 97 -7.29 19.53 -3.30
N VAL A 98 -7.60 18.53 -4.13
CA VAL A 98 -8.84 18.50 -4.93
C VAL A 98 -10.06 18.51 -4.02
N TYR A 99 -10.05 17.74 -2.91
CA TYR A 99 -11.16 17.78 -1.95
C TYR A 99 -11.34 19.15 -1.33
N PHE A 100 -10.27 19.78 -0.88
CA PHE A 100 -10.37 21.10 -0.22
C PHE A 100 -10.77 22.24 -1.17
N LEU A 101 -10.41 22.14 -2.44
CA LEU A 101 -10.67 23.19 -3.42
C LEU A 101 -12.03 23.06 -4.10
N PHE A 102 -12.52 21.84 -4.31
CA PHE A 102 -13.72 21.59 -5.13
C PHE A 102 -14.91 21.02 -4.37
N PHE A 103 -14.74 20.56 -3.13
CA PHE A 103 -15.82 19.96 -2.35
C PHE A 103 -15.97 20.69 -1.02
N GLN A 104 -17.18 21.17 -0.76
CA GLN A 104 -17.53 21.81 0.52
C GLN A 104 -17.53 20.78 1.64
N GLY A 105 -17.09 21.20 2.82
CA GLY A 105 -17.04 20.39 4.01
C GLY A 105 -16.61 21.18 5.24
N LYS A 106 -16.53 20.52 6.38
CA LYS A 106 -16.16 21.12 7.67
C LYS A 106 -15.03 20.38 8.33
N PHE A 107 -14.06 21.13 8.86
CA PHE A 107 -13.05 20.53 9.73
C PHE A 107 -13.65 20.24 11.11
N VAL A 108 -13.51 19.00 11.54
CA VAL A 108 -13.97 18.50 12.84
C VAL A 108 -12.75 17.91 13.56
N PRO A 109 -12.23 18.57 14.59
CA PRO A 109 -11.15 18.00 15.41
C PRO A 109 -11.68 16.82 16.23
N SER A 110 -10.83 15.86 16.52
CA SER A 110 -11.17 14.77 17.44
C SER A 110 -11.05 15.24 18.90
N ASP A 111 -11.74 14.55 19.80
CA ASP A 111 -11.62 14.72 21.26
C ASP A 111 -10.47 13.87 21.85
N MET A 112 -9.52 13.45 21.02
CA MET A 112 -8.40 12.59 21.44
C MET A 112 -7.46 13.31 22.40
N ASN A 113 -7.09 12.64 23.48
CA ASN A 113 -5.99 13.09 24.33
C ASN A 113 -4.63 12.76 23.69
N GLY A 114 -3.54 13.31 24.24
CA GLY A 114 -2.19 13.15 23.68
C GLY A 114 -1.73 11.69 23.50
N ASN A 115 -2.12 10.77 24.40
CA ASN A 115 -1.79 9.35 24.26
C ASN A 115 -2.56 8.69 23.12
N GLN A 116 -3.82 9.08 22.91
CA GLN A 116 -4.63 8.59 21.78
C GLN A 116 -4.08 9.09 20.45
N ILE A 117 -3.72 10.38 20.37
CA ILE A 117 -3.06 10.96 19.20
C ILE A 117 -1.75 10.21 18.88
N PHE A 118 -0.90 9.99 19.90
CA PHE A 118 0.34 9.24 19.71
C PHE A 118 0.09 7.81 19.24
N THR A 119 -0.92 7.14 19.79
CA THR A 119 -1.32 5.78 19.40
C THR A 119 -1.80 5.73 17.95
N THR A 120 -2.67 6.64 17.55
CA THR A 120 -3.20 6.76 16.20
C THR A 120 -2.08 7.05 15.19
N LEU A 121 -1.28 8.09 15.43
CA LEU A 121 -0.23 8.48 14.49
C LEU A 121 0.88 7.43 14.39
N SER A 122 1.25 6.77 15.48
CA SER A 122 2.25 5.70 15.44
C SER A 122 1.75 4.48 14.64
N ALA A 123 0.48 4.10 14.78
CA ALA A 123 -0.14 3.06 13.97
C ALA A 123 -0.19 3.46 12.50
N GLY A 124 -0.70 4.66 12.21
CA GLY A 124 -0.87 5.16 10.85
C GLY A 124 0.46 5.38 10.12
N ILE A 125 1.43 6.04 10.74
CA ILE A 125 2.70 6.36 10.09
C ILE A 125 3.61 5.14 9.99
N VAL A 126 3.81 4.41 11.10
CA VAL A 126 4.84 3.36 11.14
C VAL A 126 4.29 2.02 10.67
N PHE A 127 3.12 1.58 11.18
CA PHE A 127 2.59 0.26 10.84
C PHE A 127 1.88 0.26 9.49
N MET A 128 0.86 1.12 9.30
CA MET A 128 0.06 1.17 8.07
C MET A 128 0.78 1.91 6.94
N GLY A 129 1.52 2.97 7.25
CA GLY A 129 2.27 3.75 6.28
C GLY A 129 3.55 3.05 5.84
N ILE A 130 4.59 3.14 6.67
CA ILE A 130 5.92 2.66 6.29
C ILE A 130 5.94 1.14 6.14
N ALA A 131 5.55 0.39 7.19
CA ALA A 131 5.73 -1.05 7.16
C ALA A 131 4.84 -1.71 6.12
N ALA A 132 3.52 -1.48 6.12
CA ALA A 132 2.61 -2.08 5.13
C ALA A 132 2.95 -1.63 3.71
N GLY A 133 3.18 -0.32 3.47
CA GLY A 133 3.51 0.20 2.15
C GLY A 133 4.74 -0.46 1.52
N PHE A 134 5.82 -0.69 2.29
CA PHE A 134 6.99 -1.40 1.75
C PHE A 134 6.80 -2.91 1.69
N VAL A 135 6.18 -3.52 2.70
CA VAL A 135 6.00 -4.98 2.76
C VAL A 135 5.11 -5.47 1.62
N GLU A 136 4.02 -4.79 1.35
CA GLU A 136 3.12 -5.16 0.27
C GLU A 136 3.80 -5.04 -1.09
N GLU A 137 4.61 -3.99 -1.30
CA GLU A 137 5.36 -3.85 -2.55
C GLU A 137 6.47 -4.90 -2.70
N MET A 138 7.14 -5.28 -1.61
CA MET A 138 8.10 -6.40 -1.63
C MET A 138 7.43 -7.70 -2.08
N VAL A 139 6.21 -7.99 -1.59
CA VAL A 139 5.49 -9.21 -1.91
C VAL A 139 4.90 -9.15 -3.32
N PHE A 140 4.08 -8.13 -3.60
CA PHE A 140 3.32 -8.08 -4.85
C PHE A 140 4.19 -7.71 -6.05
N ARG A 141 5.09 -6.73 -5.92
CA ARG A 141 5.90 -6.22 -7.04
C ARG A 141 7.30 -6.80 -7.05
N GLY A 142 7.90 -7.02 -5.87
CA GLY A 142 9.17 -7.70 -5.77
C GLY A 142 9.07 -9.18 -6.17
N VAL A 143 8.22 -9.96 -5.50
CA VAL A 143 8.18 -11.41 -5.71
C VAL A 143 7.16 -11.82 -6.77
N ILE A 144 5.86 -11.53 -6.57
CA ILE A 144 4.80 -12.09 -7.42
C ILE A 144 4.90 -11.60 -8.86
N LEU A 145 4.99 -10.28 -9.08
CA LEU A 145 5.11 -9.70 -10.40
C LEU A 145 6.28 -10.32 -11.18
N ASN A 146 7.46 -10.40 -10.57
CA ASN A 146 8.64 -10.90 -11.24
C ASN A 146 8.59 -12.42 -11.50
N LEU A 147 8.02 -13.23 -10.59
CA LEU A 147 7.76 -14.65 -10.83
C LEU A 147 6.81 -14.87 -12.03
N LEU A 148 5.73 -14.08 -12.10
CA LEU A 148 4.76 -14.18 -13.18
C LEU A 148 5.35 -13.70 -14.52
N LYS A 149 6.14 -12.60 -14.50
CA LYS A 149 6.85 -12.08 -15.66
C LYS A 149 7.84 -13.08 -16.22
N GLU A 150 8.64 -13.74 -15.36
CA GLU A 150 9.61 -14.73 -15.77
C GLU A 150 8.96 -15.99 -16.35
N ARG A 151 7.78 -16.38 -15.85
CA ARG A 151 7.07 -17.58 -16.30
C ARG A 151 6.22 -17.36 -17.53
N TRP A 152 5.50 -16.25 -17.62
CA TRP A 152 4.53 -15.96 -18.69
C TRP A 152 4.92 -14.70 -19.46
N ASN A 153 4.24 -13.60 -19.18
CA ASN A 153 4.45 -12.34 -19.88
C ASN A 153 4.16 -11.15 -18.96
N ILE A 154 4.49 -9.96 -19.45
CA ILE A 154 4.36 -8.71 -18.69
C ILE A 154 2.91 -8.38 -18.33
N TRP A 155 1.94 -8.69 -19.18
CA TRP A 155 0.53 -8.37 -18.94
C TRP A 155 -0.06 -9.20 -17.82
N ILE A 156 0.22 -10.52 -17.80
CA ILE A 156 -0.15 -11.40 -16.68
C ILE A 156 0.53 -10.92 -15.41
N ALA A 157 1.80 -10.55 -15.48
CA ALA A 157 2.58 -10.09 -14.35
C ALA A 157 2.06 -8.76 -13.76
N VAL A 158 1.49 -7.88 -14.56
CA VAL A 158 0.88 -6.62 -14.10
C VAL A 158 -0.54 -6.84 -13.60
N ILE A 159 -1.38 -7.51 -14.39
CA ILE A 159 -2.82 -7.59 -14.11
C ILE A 159 -3.14 -8.51 -12.94
N VAL A 160 -2.56 -9.73 -12.93
CA VAL A 160 -2.92 -10.73 -11.90
C VAL A 160 -2.62 -10.27 -10.48
N PRO A 161 -1.40 -9.82 -10.13
CA PRO A 161 -1.14 -9.35 -8.77
C PRO A 161 -1.92 -8.07 -8.43
N SER A 162 -2.26 -7.22 -9.43
CA SER A 162 -3.06 -6.02 -9.19
C SER A 162 -4.51 -6.35 -8.85
N VAL A 163 -5.12 -7.31 -9.55
CA VAL A 163 -6.48 -7.80 -9.22
C VAL A 163 -6.47 -8.49 -7.85
N LEU A 164 -5.47 -9.33 -7.57
CA LEU A 164 -5.30 -9.95 -6.25
C LEU A 164 -5.15 -8.91 -5.16
N PHE A 165 -4.41 -7.82 -5.43
CA PHE A 165 -4.26 -6.72 -4.49
C PHE A 165 -5.60 -6.05 -4.15
N GLY A 166 -6.45 -5.79 -5.15
CA GLY A 166 -7.81 -5.28 -4.92
C GLY A 166 -8.70 -6.27 -4.15
N LEU A 167 -8.61 -7.56 -4.48
CA LEU A 167 -9.41 -8.61 -3.84
C LEU A 167 -9.07 -8.80 -2.37
N VAL A 168 -7.79 -8.77 -1.99
CA VAL A 168 -7.40 -8.96 -0.57
C VAL A 168 -7.90 -7.84 0.33
N HIS A 169 -8.19 -6.65 -0.20
CA HIS A 169 -8.69 -5.52 0.58
C HIS A 169 -10.19 -5.62 0.93
N VAL A 170 -10.94 -6.51 0.32
CA VAL A 170 -12.36 -6.76 0.68
C VAL A 170 -12.54 -8.01 1.55
N ILE A 171 -11.49 -8.81 1.75
CA ILE A 171 -11.58 -10.05 2.55
C ILE A 171 -11.79 -9.70 4.03
N GLY A 172 -12.87 -10.22 4.60
CA GLY A 172 -13.20 -10.01 6.01
C GLY A 172 -13.80 -8.65 6.35
N MET A 173 -14.16 -7.86 5.32
CA MET A 173 -14.85 -6.59 5.47
C MET A 173 -16.35 -6.77 5.26
N ASP A 174 -17.15 -6.10 6.07
CA ASP A 174 -18.63 -6.10 5.97
C ASP A 174 -19.08 -4.91 5.11
N PHE A 175 -18.65 -4.92 3.85
CA PHE A 175 -18.95 -3.86 2.88
C PHE A 175 -20.19 -4.18 2.04
N SER A 176 -20.89 -3.16 1.62
CA SER A 176 -21.91 -3.27 0.57
C SER A 176 -21.29 -3.80 -0.73
N LEU A 177 -22.09 -4.43 -1.60
CA LEU A 177 -21.61 -4.89 -2.91
C LEU A 177 -20.99 -3.74 -3.72
N GLY A 178 -21.58 -2.55 -3.66
CA GLY A 178 -21.05 -1.36 -4.34
C GLY A 178 -19.67 -0.98 -3.83
N SER A 179 -19.47 -0.95 -2.49
CA SER A 179 -18.18 -0.68 -1.88
C SER A 179 -17.14 -1.75 -2.24
N CYS A 180 -17.52 -3.03 -2.20
CA CYS A 180 -16.62 -4.12 -2.63
C CYS A 180 -16.14 -3.93 -4.08
N LEU A 181 -17.05 -3.64 -5.02
CA LEU A 181 -16.69 -3.44 -6.42
C LEU A 181 -15.78 -2.23 -6.61
N LEU A 182 -16.05 -1.14 -5.90
CA LEU A 182 -15.24 0.08 -5.94
C LEU A 182 -13.82 -0.17 -5.41
N VAL A 183 -13.70 -0.86 -4.28
CA VAL A 183 -12.42 -1.22 -3.67
C VAL A 183 -11.61 -2.15 -4.57
N ILE A 184 -12.25 -3.16 -5.17
CA ILE A 184 -11.57 -4.06 -6.12
C ILE A 184 -11.07 -3.28 -7.33
N LEU A 185 -11.88 -2.37 -7.87
CA LEU A 185 -11.49 -1.53 -9.01
C LEU A 185 -10.32 -0.61 -8.63
N ALA A 186 -10.44 0.15 -7.54
CA ALA A 186 -9.42 1.09 -7.08
C ALA A 186 -8.11 0.36 -6.71
N GLY A 187 -8.22 -0.76 -5.96
CA GLY A 187 -7.09 -1.61 -5.61
C GLY A 187 -6.41 -2.24 -6.83
N THR A 188 -7.18 -2.60 -7.86
CA THR A 188 -6.62 -3.07 -9.13
C THR A 188 -5.87 -1.95 -9.86
N MET A 189 -6.43 -0.75 -9.92
CA MET A 189 -5.81 0.38 -10.63
C MET A 189 -4.56 0.89 -9.91
N VAL A 190 -4.58 1.04 -8.59
CA VAL A 190 -3.37 1.38 -7.82
C VAL A 190 -2.33 0.26 -7.95
N GLY A 191 -2.79 -1.00 -7.99
CA GLY A 191 -1.95 -2.16 -8.23
C GLY A 191 -1.22 -2.12 -9.58
N ILE A 192 -1.92 -1.73 -10.64
CA ILE A 192 -1.33 -1.51 -11.97
C ILE A 192 -0.32 -0.36 -11.92
N MET A 193 -0.66 0.75 -11.28
CA MET A 193 0.23 1.89 -11.09
C MET A 193 1.56 1.47 -10.45
N PHE A 194 1.51 0.78 -9.32
CA PHE A 194 2.72 0.29 -8.63
C PHE A 194 3.51 -0.72 -9.48
N SER A 195 2.82 -1.61 -10.20
CA SER A 195 3.47 -2.56 -11.10
C SER A 195 4.25 -1.86 -12.22
N LEU A 196 3.70 -0.79 -12.78
CA LEU A 196 4.37 0.01 -13.81
C LEU A 196 5.53 0.82 -13.23
N ILE A 197 5.42 1.34 -11.99
CA ILE A 197 6.55 1.98 -11.28
C ILE A 197 7.68 0.98 -11.06
N GLU A 198 7.39 -0.24 -10.64
CA GLU A 198 8.40 -1.30 -10.49
C GLU A 198 9.11 -1.60 -11.80
N ILE A 199 8.37 -1.81 -12.88
CA ILE A 199 8.93 -2.10 -14.20
C ILE A 199 9.80 -0.94 -14.70
N GLU A 200 9.36 0.32 -14.49
CA GLU A 200 10.13 1.49 -14.90
C GLU A 200 11.37 1.70 -14.03
N SER A 201 11.23 1.53 -12.72
CA SER A 201 12.32 1.82 -11.78
C SER A 201 13.31 0.67 -11.64
N GLY A 202 12.84 -0.57 -11.76
CA GLY A 202 13.57 -1.79 -11.46
C GLY A 202 13.83 -1.97 -9.97
N SER A 203 12.98 -1.38 -9.10
CA SER A 203 13.25 -1.35 -7.66
C SER A 203 11.99 -1.21 -6.81
N VAL A 204 11.77 -2.17 -5.92
CA VAL A 204 10.68 -2.16 -4.92
C VAL A 204 10.73 -0.94 -3.99
N TRP A 205 11.89 -0.31 -3.84
CA TRP A 205 12.04 0.83 -2.94
C TRP A 205 11.36 2.10 -3.44
N ASN A 206 11.24 2.27 -4.78
CA ASN A 206 10.58 3.43 -5.36
C ASN A 206 9.06 3.35 -5.20
N ASN A 207 8.46 2.21 -5.55
CA ASN A 207 7.02 2.03 -5.37
C ASN A 207 6.63 1.89 -3.89
N GLY A 208 7.45 1.23 -3.06
CA GLY A 208 7.27 1.21 -1.61
C GLY A 208 7.26 2.61 -1.00
N LEU A 209 8.11 3.53 -1.48
CA LEU A 209 8.09 4.92 -1.02
C LEU A 209 6.78 5.63 -1.43
N VAL A 210 6.35 5.48 -2.69
CA VAL A 210 5.09 6.08 -3.17
C VAL A 210 3.91 5.55 -2.35
N HIS A 211 3.86 4.24 -2.10
CA HIS A 211 2.82 3.59 -1.32
C HIS A 211 2.85 4.05 0.15
N ALA A 212 4.03 4.05 0.79
CA ALA A 212 4.17 4.46 2.18
C ALA A 212 3.71 5.91 2.41
N ILE A 213 4.11 6.85 1.56
CA ILE A 213 3.69 8.25 1.69
C ILE A 213 2.20 8.41 1.41
N TRP A 214 1.65 7.69 0.42
CA TRP A 214 0.21 7.64 0.20
C TRP A 214 -0.53 7.22 1.47
N ASN A 215 -0.16 6.10 2.06
CA ASN A 215 -0.79 5.59 3.27
C ASN A 215 -0.65 6.56 4.46
N ILE A 216 0.52 7.17 4.65
CA ILE A 216 0.73 8.15 5.73
C ILE A 216 -0.22 9.34 5.59
N VAL A 217 -0.40 9.86 4.37
CA VAL A 217 -1.20 11.07 4.14
C VAL A 217 -2.69 10.77 4.12
N ILE A 218 -3.11 9.67 3.48
CA ILE A 218 -4.52 9.38 3.22
C ILE A 218 -5.17 8.57 4.34
N ILE A 219 -4.47 7.56 4.88
CA ILE A 219 -5.02 6.65 5.90
C ILE A 219 -4.23 6.66 7.22
N GLY A 220 -3.25 7.53 7.36
CA GLY A 220 -2.35 7.54 8.52
C GLY A 220 -2.95 8.13 9.81
N GLY A 221 -4.24 8.47 9.82
CA GLY A 221 -4.95 8.95 11.01
C GLY A 221 -4.65 10.41 11.38
N GLY A 222 -3.84 11.13 10.61
CA GLY A 222 -3.63 12.57 10.81
C GLY A 222 -4.84 13.39 10.38
N LEU A 223 -5.32 13.10 9.18
CA LEU A 223 -6.49 13.71 8.57
C LEU A 223 -7.32 12.63 7.86
N SER A 224 -8.60 12.54 8.16
CA SER A 224 -9.57 11.78 7.37
C SER A 224 -10.41 12.73 6.50
N ILE A 225 -10.84 12.25 5.33
CA ILE A 225 -11.79 12.95 4.46
C ILE A 225 -12.92 11.96 4.16
N GLY A 226 -14.16 12.31 4.47
CA GLY A 226 -15.27 11.38 4.31
C GLY A 226 -16.62 11.97 4.63
N GLU A 227 -17.65 11.14 4.71
CA GLU A 227 -19.04 11.55 4.96
C GLU A 227 -19.32 11.91 6.41
N GLU A 228 -18.51 11.40 7.32
CA GLU A 228 -18.64 11.57 8.77
C GLU A 228 -17.27 11.80 9.41
N ALA A 229 -17.26 12.30 10.63
CA ALA A 229 -16.05 12.44 11.41
C ALA A 229 -15.53 11.04 11.81
N ASP A 230 -14.27 10.78 11.52
CA ASP A 230 -13.63 9.53 11.88
C ASP A 230 -13.03 9.61 13.29
N SER A 231 -13.49 8.75 14.17
CA SER A 231 -13.03 8.66 15.55
C SER A 231 -11.58 8.14 15.69
N TYR A 232 -11.00 7.61 14.60
CA TYR A 232 -9.62 7.12 14.55
C TYR A 232 -8.66 8.10 13.88
N SER A 233 -9.09 9.33 13.61
CA SER A 233 -8.27 10.39 13.02
C SER A 233 -8.17 11.61 13.92
N VAL A 234 -7.03 12.28 13.91
CA VAL A 234 -6.80 13.50 14.72
C VAL A 234 -7.70 14.65 14.24
N MET A 235 -7.93 14.73 12.93
CA MET A 235 -8.76 15.72 12.29
C MET A 235 -9.59 15.03 11.21
N SER A 236 -10.85 15.44 11.05
CA SER A 236 -11.69 15.01 9.93
C SER A 236 -12.11 16.21 9.10
N TYR A 237 -12.07 16.06 7.77
CA TYR A 237 -12.76 16.96 6.85
C TYR A 237 -14.04 16.28 6.38
N VAL A 238 -15.15 16.64 7.04
CA VAL A 238 -16.47 16.06 6.78
C VAL A 238 -17.07 16.73 5.57
N LEU A 239 -17.26 15.97 4.50
CA LEU A 239 -17.82 16.44 3.23
C LEU A 239 -19.33 16.66 3.34
N ASP A 240 -19.85 17.73 2.73
CA ASP A 240 -21.27 17.92 2.53
C ASP A 240 -21.84 16.93 1.49
N SER A 241 -21.00 16.51 0.54
CA SER A 241 -21.35 15.49 -0.46
C SER A 241 -21.40 14.10 0.14
N LYS A 242 -22.50 13.40 -0.12
CA LYS A 242 -22.69 11.96 0.18
C LYS A 242 -22.59 11.09 -1.07
N ALA A 243 -22.06 11.64 -2.16
CA ALA A 243 -21.95 10.91 -3.42
C ALA A 243 -20.87 9.82 -3.31
N PHE A 244 -21.29 8.57 -3.39
CA PHE A 244 -20.47 7.37 -3.27
C PHE A 244 -19.17 7.41 -4.11
N ALA A 245 -19.26 7.91 -5.35
CA ALA A 245 -18.08 8.03 -6.22
C ALA A 245 -17.07 9.09 -5.72
N ILE A 246 -17.53 10.08 -4.93
CA ILE A 246 -16.68 11.14 -4.38
C ILE A 246 -16.07 10.71 -3.05
N THR A 247 -16.89 10.13 -2.16
CA THR A 247 -16.46 9.75 -0.81
C THR A 247 -15.65 8.45 -0.79
N GLY A 248 -15.79 7.61 -1.83
CA GLY A 248 -15.20 6.27 -1.88
C GLY A 248 -15.97 5.23 -1.07
N GLY A 249 -17.19 5.58 -0.61
CA GLY A 249 -18.03 4.72 0.20
C GLY A 249 -17.40 4.33 1.53
N GLU A 250 -17.64 3.10 1.97
CA GLU A 250 -17.18 2.58 3.27
C GLU A 250 -15.66 2.41 3.38
N PHE A 251 -14.95 2.41 2.25
CA PHE A 251 -13.48 2.29 2.23
C PHE A 251 -12.76 3.63 2.34
N GLY A 252 -13.44 4.73 1.98
CA GLY A 252 -12.88 6.06 2.03
C GLY A 252 -12.31 6.57 0.70
N ILE A 253 -11.75 7.77 0.73
CA ILE A 253 -11.35 8.52 -0.47
C ILE A 253 -10.30 7.83 -1.34
N GLU A 254 -9.56 6.88 -0.83
CA GLU A 254 -8.59 6.11 -1.59
C GLU A 254 -9.23 5.19 -2.65
N SER A 255 -10.53 4.87 -2.52
CA SER A 255 -11.33 4.19 -3.54
C SER A 255 -12.19 5.14 -4.38
N SER A 256 -12.13 6.45 -4.15
CA SER A 256 -12.92 7.44 -4.89
C SER A 256 -12.48 7.56 -6.35
N VAL A 257 -13.37 8.12 -7.19
CA VAL A 257 -13.06 8.44 -8.58
C VAL A 257 -11.88 9.43 -8.67
N ILE A 258 -11.71 10.31 -7.71
CA ILE A 258 -10.60 11.28 -7.67
C ILE A 258 -9.27 10.54 -7.50
N ALA A 259 -9.18 9.62 -6.54
CA ALA A 259 -8.00 8.78 -6.35
C ALA A 259 -7.75 7.88 -7.58
N LEU A 260 -8.82 7.29 -8.14
CA LEU A 260 -8.74 6.45 -9.33
C LEU A 260 -8.14 7.20 -10.54
N ILE A 261 -8.59 8.42 -10.80
CA ILE A 261 -8.02 9.28 -11.85
C ILE A 261 -6.53 9.57 -11.57
N ALA A 262 -6.18 9.88 -10.32
CA ALA A 262 -4.81 10.13 -9.93
C ALA A 262 -3.90 8.90 -10.16
N TYR A 263 -4.38 7.69 -9.82
CA TYR A 263 -3.67 6.43 -10.10
C TYR A 263 -3.47 6.22 -11.61
N ILE A 264 -4.51 6.46 -12.42
CA ILE A 264 -4.44 6.35 -13.88
C ILE A 264 -3.40 7.32 -14.45
N VAL A 265 -3.38 8.58 -14.01
CA VAL A 265 -2.42 9.58 -14.48
C VAL A 265 -0.98 9.14 -14.20
N VAL A 266 -0.70 8.66 -12.98
CA VAL A 266 0.65 8.17 -12.62
C VAL A 266 0.98 6.88 -13.38
N ALA A 267 0.02 5.98 -13.58
CA ALA A 267 0.21 4.75 -14.37
C ALA A 267 0.56 5.07 -15.83
N VAL A 268 -0.15 6.01 -16.45
CA VAL A 268 0.13 6.49 -17.82
C VAL A 268 1.52 7.14 -17.90
N PHE A 269 1.88 7.94 -16.90
CA PHE A 269 3.23 8.53 -16.84
C PHE A 269 4.30 7.44 -16.74
N ALA A 270 4.15 6.46 -15.85
CA ALA A 270 5.08 5.33 -15.71
C ALA A 270 5.19 4.54 -17.03
N PHE A 271 4.07 4.25 -17.67
CA PHE A 271 4.03 3.54 -18.96
C PHE A 271 4.75 4.33 -20.07
N ALA A 272 4.51 5.64 -20.18
CA ALA A 272 5.21 6.50 -21.14
C ALA A 272 6.73 6.48 -20.93
N MET A 273 7.20 6.47 -19.69
CA MET A 273 8.62 6.36 -19.36
C MET A 273 9.22 5.00 -19.74
N ILE A 274 8.45 3.90 -19.59
CA ILE A 274 8.86 2.57 -20.04
C ILE A 274 9.02 2.56 -21.57
N MET A 275 8.04 3.10 -22.29
CA MET A 275 8.07 3.14 -23.77
C MET A 275 9.22 4.01 -24.30
N LYS A 276 9.55 5.10 -23.60
CA LYS A 276 10.70 5.93 -23.97
C LYS A 276 12.02 5.15 -23.85
N LYS A 277 12.24 4.43 -22.74
CA LYS A 277 13.44 3.62 -22.51
C LYS A 277 13.63 2.46 -23.52
N GLN A 278 12.57 2.03 -24.18
CA GLN A 278 12.66 0.98 -25.21
C GLN A 278 13.08 1.53 -26.59
N LYS A 279 13.00 2.85 -26.76
CA LYS A 279 13.39 3.51 -28.01
C LYS A 279 14.82 4.05 -28.00
N ASP A 280 15.33 4.31 -26.80
CA ASP A 280 16.72 4.73 -26.55
C ASP A 280 17.63 3.49 -26.42
#